data_900b362ee8088c3f05cec8512ca07819
#
_entry.id   900b362ee8088c3f05cec8512ca07819
#
_cell.length_a   1.000
_cell.length_b   1.000
_cell.length_c   1.000
_cell.angle_alpha   90.00
_cell.angle_beta   90.00
_cell.angle_gamma   90.00
#
_symmetry.space_group_name_H-M   'P 1'
#
loop_
_entity.id
_entity.type
_entity.pdbx_description
1 polymer ?
#
loop_
_entity_poly.entity_id
_entity_poly.type
_entity_poly.pdbx_seq_one_letter_code
_entity_poly.pdbx_strand_id
1 'polypeptide(L)'
;DLGALKRSIESNKQNKVTAYIGDGKLLNLKKYQLVITYQPNASQKLFFENLQKEKIPNFIITGSETDWNFLNTVQQVFHKNSNEQTENYFPNLNNTFEPFIVDGLDFESFPPLLSNIGQLNFSIKPQILLYSKANNSKAQEVLMATYTQNNRRGAVLFGNDFWKWRMASFNKNQNFDAFDKLMNNLVLYLAEYQSKRQIKADYKAVLYANQPAIFKAQFFDETNNFDKRGQLDIQITDEHSKKTTIFPLVLSENQYAISLNELLAGNYNFKIKERQSGVFIEGKFVLLNFPIEQQFSNADYGRLKNLSSNNHGDAYLLKNYKLLSSKLASENEFKSIEKRTTSTRNFIDFKWLFLLVIASASAEWFIRKYRGLI
;
A
#
# COMPACT_ATOMS: atom_id res chain seq x y z
N ASP A 1 0.11 -10.32 -13.58
CA ASP A 1 0.57 -10.88 -12.30
C ASP A 1 2.03 -10.52 -11.98
N LEU A 2 2.97 -10.75 -12.89
CA LEU A 2 4.41 -10.57 -12.63
C LEU A 2 4.77 -9.16 -12.14
N GLY A 3 4.18 -8.12 -12.71
CA GLY A 3 4.44 -6.73 -12.29
C GLY A 3 3.95 -6.41 -10.88
N ALA A 4 2.80 -6.94 -10.50
CA ALA A 4 2.25 -6.77 -9.16
C ALA A 4 3.10 -7.51 -8.14
N LEU A 5 3.48 -8.76 -8.45
CA LEU A 5 4.35 -9.59 -7.62
C LEU A 5 5.72 -8.94 -7.39
N LYS A 6 6.37 -8.48 -8.46
CA LYS A 6 7.66 -7.79 -8.36
C LYS A 6 7.58 -6.58 -7.45
N ARG A 7 6.60 -5.68 -7.68
CA ARG A 7 6.43 -4.46 -6.88
C ARG A 7 6.13 -4.77 -5.42
N SER A 8 5.33 -5.80 -5.18
CA SER A 8 4.98 -6.23 -3.82
C SER A 8 6.21 -6.75 -3.06
N ILE A 9 7.04 -7.57 -3.67
CA ILE A 9 8.25 -8.11 -3.04
C ILE A 9 9.31 -7.02 -2.85
N GLU A 10 9.51 -6.13 -3.84
CA GLU A 10 10.47 -5.03 -3.78
C GLU A 10 10.00 -3.84 -2.92
N SER A 11 8.77 -3.87 -2.38
CA SER A 11 8.33 -2.92 -1.34
C SER A 11 9.23 -3.01 -0.10
N ASN A 12 9.75 -4.18 0.20
CA ASN A 12 10.87 -4.35 1.13
C ASN A 12 12.20 -4.11 0.39
N LYS A 13 12.90 -3.04 0.74
CA LYS A 13 14.17 -2.62 0.13
C LYS A 13 15.30 -3.66 0.24
N GLN A 14 15.17 -4.66 1.10
CA GLN A 14 16.14 -5.76 1.22
C GLN A 14 15.96 -6.82 0.14
N ASN A 15 14.81 -6.85 -0.53
CA ASN A 15 14.50 -7.82 -1.57
C ASN A 15 14.79 -7.24 -2.96
N LYS A 16 15.39 -8.05 -3.82
CA LYS A 16 15.62 -7.71 -5.22
C LYS A 16 15.01 -8.81 -6.10
N VAL A 17 14.17 -8.43 -7.03
CA VAL A 17 13.49 -9.37 -7.94
C VAL A 17 14.04 -9.24 -9.35
N THR A 18 14.50 -10.37 -9.91
CA THR A 18 14.84 -10.48 -11.33
C THR A 18 13.72 -11.24 -12.03
N ALA A 19 13.02 -10.59 -12.94
CA ALA A 19 12.01 -11.25 -13.78
C ALA A 19 12.65 -11.79 -15.05
N TYR A 20 12.30 -13.01 -15.40
CA TYR A 20 12.75 -13.69 -16.61
C TYR A 20 11.56 -14.29 -17.35
N ILE A 21 11.53 -14.12 -18.67
CA ILE A 21 10.51 -14.72 -19.55
C ILE A 21 11.22 -15.69 -20.49
N GLY A 22 10.87 -16.96 -20.41
CA GLY A 22 11.47 -18.02 -21.23
C GLY A 22 11.60 -19.36 -20.51
N ASP A 23 12.36 -20.28 -21.08
CA ASP A 23 12.54 -21.64 -20.57
C ASP A 23 13.49 -21.78 -19.37
N GLY A 24 14.17 -20.71 -18.98
CA GLY A 24 15.05 -20.68 -17.81
C GLY A 24 16.36 -21.48 -17.92
N LYS A 25 16.68 -22.07 -19.07
CA LYS A 25 17.86 -22.96 -19.25
C LYS A 25 19.19 -22.30 -18.87
N LEU A 26 19.34 -21.01 -19.12
CA LEU A 26 20.59 -20.27 -18.92
C LEU A 26 20.68 -19.59 -17.53
N LEU A 27 19.70 -19.75 -16.66
CA LEU A 27 19.69 -19.09 -15.36
C LEU A 27 20.64 -19.80 -14.38
N ASN A 28 21.54 -19.01 -13.78
CA ASN A 28 22.33 -19.49 -12.66
C ASN A 28 21.50 -19.40 -11.38
N LEU A 29 20.81 -20.49 -11.05
CA LEU A 29 19.88 -20.58 -9.92
C LEU A 29 20.54 -20.37 -8.55
N LYS A 30 21.84 -20.68 -8.41
CA LYS A 30 22.59 -20.51 -7.13
C LYS A 30 22.64 -19.07 -6.61
N LYS A 31 22.33 -18.09 -7.47
CA LYS A 31 22.29 -16.68 -7.10
C LYS A 31 21.02 -16.27 -6.38
N TYR A 32 20.00 -17.13 -6.38
CA TYR A 32 18.66 -16.81 -5.87
C TYR A 32 18.32 -17.63 -4.64
N GLN A 33 17.75 -16.97 -3.64
CA GLN A 33 17.26 -17.58 -2.40
C GLN A 33 15.87 -18.20 -2.55
N LEU A 34 15.10 -17.72 -3.51
CA LEU A 34 13.75 -18.17 -3.83
C LEU A 34 13.52 -18.03 -5.33
N VAL A 35 12.83 -19.00 -5.90
CA VAL A 35 12.37 -18.97 -7.29
C VAL A 35 10.84 -19.00 -7.31
N ILE A 36 10.24 -18.11 -8.10
CA ILE A 36 8.80 -18.06 -8.31
C ILE A 36 8.52 -18.44 -9.76
N THR A 37 7.74 -19.49 -9.97
CA THR A 37 7.33 -19.94 -11.30
C THR A 37 5.86 -19.62 -11.53
N TYR A 38 5.55 -19.12 -12.72
CA TYR A 38 4.21 -18.71 -13.10
C TYR A 38 3.73 -19.53 -14.29
N GLN A 39 2.63 -20.26 -14.13
CA GLN A 39 2.01 -21.13 -15.13
C GLN A 39 3.04 -22.04 -15.84
N PRO A 40 3.67 -22.98 -15.11
CA PRO A 40 4.71 -23.84 -15.66
C PRO A 40 4.23 -24.68 -16.85
N ASN A 41 5.12 -24.91 -17.81
CA ASN A 41 4.88 -25.74 -18.98
C ASN A 41 6.08 -26.61 -19.36
N ALA A 42 5.91 -27.51 -20.31
CA ALA A 42 6.91 -28.51 -20.71
C ALA A 42 8.26 -27.91 -21.17
N SER A 43 8.31 -26.68 -21.69
CA SER A 43 9.57 -26.05 -22.08
C SER A 43 10.54 -25.83 -20.93
N GLN A 44 10.02 -25.78 -19.68
CA GLN A 44 10.76 -25.51 -18.45
C GLN A 44 11.32 -26.78 -17.77
N LYS A 45 11.30 -27.95 -18.42
CA LYS A 45 11.73 -29.23 -17.83
C LYS A 45 13.13 -29.16 -17.22
N LEU A 46 14.13 -28.74 -17.98
CA LEU A 46 15.51 -28.61 -17.49
C LEU A 46 15.67 -27.62 -16.35
N PHE A 47 14.87 -26.55 -16.37
CA PHE A 47 14.84 -25.58 -15.28
C PHE A 47 14.35 -26.22 -13.97
N PHE A 48 13.25 -26.98 -14.00
CA PHE A 48 12.74 -27.67 -12.82
C PHE A 48 13.69 -28.76 -12.30
N GLU A 49 14.35 -29.50 -13.18
CA GLU A 49 15.40 -30.47 -12.82
C GLU A 49 16.55 -29.77 -12.07
N ASN A 50 17.04 -28.65 -12.59
CA ASN A 50 18.07 -27.84 -11.92
C ASN A 50 17.59 -27.25 -10.59
N LEU A 51 16.34 -26.80 -10.51
CA LEU A 51 15.75 -26.27 -9.28
C LEU A 51 15.72 -27.32 -8.17
N GLN A 52 15.38 -28.57 -8.52
CA GLN A 52 15.40 -29.70 -7.58
C GLN A 52 16.82 -30.05 -7.15
N LYS A 53 17.76 -30.12 -8.09
CA LYS A 53 19.17 -30.41 -7.83
C LYS A 53 19.82 -29.42 -6.88
N GLU A 54 19.58 -28.15 -7.09
CA GLU A 54 20.14 -27.04 -6.28
C GLU A 54 19.36 -26.82 -4.97
N LYS A 55 18.25 -27.54 -4.74
CA LYS A 55 17.41 -27.48 -3.53
C LYS A 55 16.91 -26.06 -3.20
N ILE A 56 16.69 -25.21 -4.20
CA ILE A 56 16.23 -23.84 -3.99
C ILE A 56 14.73 -23.84 -3.66
N PRO A 57 14.29 -23.10 -2.63
CA PRO A 57 12.88 -22.89 -2.33
C PRO A 57 12.13 -22.39 -3.55
N ASN A 58 10.90 -22.85 -3.76
CA ASN A 58 10.09 -22.41 -4.89
C ASN A 58 8.65 -22.07 -4.49
N PHE A 59 8.12 -21.06 -5.16
CA PHE A 59 6.70 -20.74 -5.14
C PHE A 59 6.12 -20.97 -6.53
N ILE A 60 5.17 -21.89 -6.65
CA ILE A 60 4.53 -22.24 -7.91
C ILE A 60 3.18 -21.53 -7.96
N ILE A 61 2.98 -20.70 -8.97
CA ILE A 61 1.68 -20.07 -9.26
C ILE A 61 1.14 -20.75 -10.51
N THR A 62 0.05 -21.47 -10.35
CA THR A 62 -0.64 -22.12 -11.46
C THR A 62 -1.74 -21.22 -12.01
N GLY A 63 -2.39 -21.64 -13.08
CA GLY A 63 -3.50 -20.90 -13.69
C GLY A 63 -4.08 -21.65 -14.86
N SER A 64 -4.89 -20.99 -15.65
CA SER A 64 -5.60 -21.57 -16.80
C SER A 64 -4.68 -22.17 -17.86
N GLU A 65 -3.45 -21.67 -18.01
CA GLU A 65 -2.47 -22.12 -19.01
C GLU A 65 -1.38 -23.04 -18.45
N THR A 66 -1.56 -23.54 -17.23
CA THR A 66 -0.62 -24.47 -16.62
C THR A 66 -0.69 -25.82 -17.31
N ASP A 67 0.46 -26.33 -17.77
CA ASP A 67 0.57 -27.71 -18.27
C ASP A 67 0.60 -28.68 -17.07
N TRP A 68 -0.58 -29.19 -16.71
CA TRP A 68 -0.74 -30.09 -15.57
C TRP A 68 -0.07 -31.46 -15.79
N ASN A 69 -0.03 -31.95 -17.02
CA ASN A 69 0.67 -33.22 -17.33
C ASN A 69 2.16 -33.06 -17.04
N PHE A 70 2.74 -31.95 -17.48
CA PHE A 70 4.13 -31.63 -17.19
C PHE A 70 4.36 -31.39 -15.69
N LEU A 71 3.57 -30.52 -15.05
CA LEU A 71 3.77 -30.14 -13.66
C LEU A 71 3.65 -31.34 -12.71
N ASN A 72 2.72 -32.25 -12.96
CA ASN A 72 2.57 -33.48 -12.20
C ASN A 72 3.78 -34.44 -12.30
N THR A 73 4.61 -34.33 -13.35
CA THR A 73 5.81 -35.15 -13.52
C THR A 73 7.06 -34.56 -12.87
N VAL A 74 7.16 -33.21 -12.83
CA VAL A 74 8.40 -32.54 -12.38
C VAL A 74 8.40 -32.18 -10.90
N GLN A 75 7.29 -32.33 -10.20
CA GLN A 75 7.20 -32.17 -8.74
C GLN A 75 6.36 -33.31 -8.15
N GLN A 76 6.60 -33.63 -6.88
CA GLN A 76 5.98 -34.78 -6.20
C GLN A 76 5.17 -34.38 -4.96
N VAL A 77 4.92 -33.11 -4.77
CA VAL A 77 4.24 -32.58 -3.57
C VAL A 77 2.75 -32.69 -3.69
N PHE A 78 2.23 -32.37 -4.87
CA PHE A 78 0.81 -32.42 -5.19
C PHE A 78 0.59 -32.97 -6.60
N HIS A 79 -0.60 -33.50 -6.81
CA HIS A 79 -1.05 -34.00 -8.12
C HIS A 79 -2.45 -33.46 -8.39
N LYS A 80 -2.67 -32.87 -9.55
CA LYS A 80 -3.99 -32.41 -9.98
C LYS A 80 -4.41 -33.09 -11.27
N ASN A 81 -5.48 -33.86 -11.19
CA ASN A 81 -6.17 -34.38 -12.38
C ASN A 81 -7.05 -33.26 -12.93
N SER A 82 -6.48 -32.49 -13.84
CA SER A 82 -7.15 -31.32 -14.41
C SER A 82 -7.81 -31.67 -15.73
N ASN A 83 -8.98 -31.07 -15.97
CA ASN A 83 -9.56 -30.93 -17.29
C ASN A 83 -9.24 -29.54 -17.84
N GLU A 84 -9.48 -29.29 -19.12
CA GLU A 84 -9.22 -27.98 -19.76
C GLU A 84 -10.22 -26.87 -19.34
N GLN A 85 -11.26 -27.22 -18.60
CA GLN A 85 -12.26 -26.26 -18.14
C GLN A 85 -11.72 -25.42 -16.97
N THR A 86 -12.09 -24.17 -16.92
CA THR A 86 -11.68 -23.24 -15.87
C THR A 86 -12.87 -22.77 -15.03
N GLU A 87 -12.62 -22.49 -13.77
CA GLU A 87 -13.61 -21.96 -12.82
C GLU A 87 -13.00 -20.86 -11.98
N ASN A 88 -13.87 -20.00 -11.42
CA ASN A 88 -13.53 -18.95 -10.49
C ASN A 88 -13.51 -19.47 -9.05
N TYR A 89 -12.37 -19.34 -8.39
CA TYR A 89 -12.15 -19.76 -7.02
C TYR A 89 -12.04 -18.56 -6.09
N PHE A 90 -13.00 -18.40 -5.18
CA PHE A 90 -13.03 -17.30 -4.20
C PHE A 90 -12.16 -17.65 -3.00
N PRO A 91 -11.24 -16.77 -2.58
CA PRO A 91 -10.37 -17.03 -1.46
C PRO A 91 -11.12 -16.99 -0.11
N ASN A 92 -10.76 -17.90 0.78
CA ASN A 92 -11.23 -17.95 2.16
C ASN A 92 -10.06 -18.26 3.09
N LEU A 93 -9.80 -17.37 4.03
CA LEU A 93 -8.66 -17.51 4.94
C LEU A 93 -8.83 -18.69 5.90
N ASN A 94 -7.78 -19.48 6.04
CA ASN A 94 -7.69 -20.49 7.07
C ASN A 94 -7.13 -19.87 8.36
N ASN A 95 -7.98 -19.63 9.33
CA ASN A 95 -7.60 -19.02 10.61
C ASN A 95 -6.66 -19.89 11.46
N THR A 96 -6.48 -21.17 11.08
CA THR A 96 -5.52 -22.08 11.76
C THR A 96 -4.14 -22.09 11.10
N PHE A 97 -3.89 -21.22 10.11
CA PHE A 97 -2.59 -21.13 9.45
C PHE A 97 -1.54 -20.50 10.37
N GLU A 98 -0.45 -21.23 10.61
CA GLU A 98 0.58 -20.86 11.60
C GLU A 98 1.93 -20.40 11.01
N PRO A 99 2.32 -20.73 9.76
CA PRO A 99 3.69 -20.53 9.27
C PRO A 99 4.22 -19.11 9.30
N PHE A 100 3.35 -18.11 9.08
CA PHE A 100 3.68 -16.69 9.19
C PHE A 100 2.43 -15.85 9.44
N ILE A 101 2.65 -14.62 9.90
CA ILE A 101 1.56 -13.70 10.25
C ILE A 101 0.84 -13.20 9.00
N VAL A 102 -0.49 -13.35 9.01
CA VAL A 102 -1.40 -12.82 7.98
C VAL A 102 -2.42 -11.93 8.67
N ASP A 103 -2.35 -10.64 8.40
CA ASP A 103 -3.26 -9.65 8.99
C ASP A 103 -3.54 -8.50 8.02
N GLY A 104 -4.59 -7.74 8.33
CA GLY A 104 -4.96 -6.55 7.56
C GLY A 104 -5.57 -6.82 6.19
N LEU A 105 -5.85 -8.09 5.84
CA LEU A 105 -6.46 -8.50 4.58
C LEU A 105 -7.83 -9.13 4.82
N ASP A 106 -8.80 -8.69 4.04
CA ASP A 106 -10.13 -9.27 3.99
C ASP A 106 -10.30 -10.09 2.70
N PHE A 107 -9.92 -11.36 2.79
CA PHE A 107 -9.98 -12.26 1.65
C PHE A 107 -11.40 -12.52 1.15
N GLU A 108 -12.43 -12.36 1.98
CA GLU A 108 -13.82 -12.54 1.55
C GLU A 108 -14.26 -11.48 0.53
N SER A 109 -13.65 -10.29 0.58
CA SER A 109 -13.90 -9.20 -0.37
C SER A 109 -13.05 -9.28 -1.64
N PHE A 110 -12.11 -10.23 -1.71
CA PHE A 110 -11.21 -10.32 -2.86
C PHE A 110 -11.88 -10.97 -4.07
N PRO A 111 -11.55 -10.48 -5.29
CA PRO A 111 -12.04 -11.12 -6.51
C PRO A 111 -11.49 -12.55 -6.64
N PRO A 112 -12.24 -13.43 -7.32
CA PRO A 112 -11.82 -14.81 -7.52
C PRO A 112 -10.58 -14.91 -8.41
N LEU A 113 -9.85 -16.01 -8.26
CA LEU A 113 -8.79 -16.42 -9.17
C LEU A 113 -9.32 -17.42 -10.18
N LEU A 114 -8.79 -17.38 -11.39
CA LEU A 114 -9.12 -18.32 -12.45
C LEU A 114 -8.18 -19.53 -12.39
N SER A 115 -8.71 -20.73 -12.32
CA SER A 115 -7.94 -21.98 -12.32
C SER A 115 -8.66 -23.10 -13.06
N ASN A 116 -7.90 -24.11 -13.50
CA ASN A 116 -8.49 -25.30 -14.11
C ASN A 116 -9.23 -26.13 -13.06
N ILE A 117 -10.36 -26.68 -13.47
CA ILE A 117 -11.16 -27.62 -12.67
C ILE A 117 -10.39 -28.95 -12.60
N GLY A 118 -10.38 -29.58 -11.43
CA GLY A 118 -9.74 -30.90 -11.28
C GLY A 118 -9.54 -31.29 -9.84
N GLN A 119 -9.43 -32.59 -9.60
CA GLN A 119 -9.19 -33.13 -8.28
C GLN A 119 -7.73 -32.94 -7.86
N LEU A 120 -7.50 -32.26 -6.74
CA LEU A 120 -6.20 -31.97 -6.17
C LEU A 120 -5.91 -32.92 -5.00
N ASN A 121 -4.75 -33.58 -5.04
CA ASN A 121 -4.26 -34.44 -3.98
C ASN A 121 -2.84 -34.04 -3.58
N PHE A 122 -2.55 -34.01 -2.27
CA PHE A 122 -1.22 -33.77 -1.75
C PHE A 122 -0.56 -35.07 -1.29
N SER A 123 0.67 -35.32 -1.71
CA SER A 123 1.47 -36.47 -1.27
C SER A 123 2.07 -36.26 0.13
N ILE A 124 2.17 -35.01 0.57
CA ILE A 124 2.65 -34.61 1.89
C ILE A 124 1.60 -33.69 2.53
N LYS A 125 1.58 -33.59 3.86
CA LYS A 125 0.65 -32.71 4.57
C LYS A 125 0.99 -31.24 4.29
N PRO A 126 0.14 -30.47 3.55
CA PRO A 126 0.36 -29.05 3.35
C PRO A 126 -0.09 -28.23 4.57
N GLN A 127 0.46 -27.03 4.70
CA GLN A 127 -0.06 -26.00 5.60
C GLN A 127 -0.89 -25.01 4.75
N ILE A 128 -2.21 -25.12 4.88
CA ILE A 128 -3.13 -24.40 4.00
C ILE A 128 -3.33 -22.98 4.52
N LEU A 129 -3.01 -22.01 3.68
CA LEU A 129 -3.26 -20.59 3.94
C LEU A 129 -4.66 -20.18 3.51
N LEU A 130 -5.03 -20.54 2.29
CA LEU A 130 -6.32 -20.18 1.72
C LEU A 130 -7.02 -21.44 1.21
N TYR A 131 -8.30 -21.55 1.57
CA TYR A 131 -9.25 -22.43 0.92
C TYR A 131 -9.95 -21.70 -0.22
N SER A 132 -10.51 -22.43 -1.16
CA SER A 132 -11.43 -21.90 -2.14
C SER A 132 -12.87 -22.23 -1.79
N LYS A 133 -13.77 -21.30 -2.07
CA LYS A 133 -15.19 -21.57 -2.17
C LYS A 133 -15.53 -21.61 -3.66
N ALA A 134 -15.76 -22.79 -4.23
CA ALA A 134 -16.30 -22.91 -5.57
C ALA A 134 -17.82 -22.61 -5.54
N ASN A 135 -18.32 -21.92 -6.57
CA ASN A 135 -19.72 -21.49 -6.62
C ASN A 135 -20.75 -22.62 -6.47
N ASN A 136 -20.38 -23.86 -6.81
CA ASN A 136 -21.30 -25.02 -6.84
C ASN A 136 -20.85 -26.21 -5.97
N SER A 137 -19.73 -26.12 -5.24
CA SER A 137 -19.20 -27.23 -4.45
C SER A 137 -19.37 -26.96 -2.96
N LYS A 138 -19.83 -27.97 -2.19
CA LYS A 138 -19.84 -27.97 -0.72
C LYS A 138 -18.43 -28.24 -0.12
N ALA A 139 -17.50 -28.73 -0.92
CA ALA A 139 -16.14 -29.03 -0.48
C ALA A 139 -15.25 -27.81 -0.58
N GLN A 140 -14.53 -27.54 0.50
CA GLN A 140 -13.44 -26.54 0.46
C GLN A 140 -12.22 -27.16 -0.23
N GLU A 141 -11.79 -26.56 -1.31
CA GLU A 141 -10.55 -26.94 -1.99
C GLU A 141 -9.38 -26.05 -1.54
N VAL A 142 -8.17 -26.54 -1.66
CA VAL A 142 -6.98 -25.75 -1.35
C VAL A 142 -6.74 -24.75 -2.45
N LEU A 143 -6.69 -23.46 -2.11
CA LEU A 143 -6.35 -22.40 -3.06
C LEU A 143 -4.89 -21.97 -2.93
N MET A 144 -4.39 -21.85 -1.70
CA MET A 144 -2.99 -21.53 -1.44
C MET A 144 -2.46 -22.34 -0.26
N ALA A 145 -1.30 -22.93 -0.43
CA ALA A 145 -0.66 -23.71 0.63
C ALA A 145 0.85 -23.55 0.61
N THR A 146 1.45 -23.76 1.77
CA THR A 146 2.88 -23.97 1.92
C THR A 146 3.16 -25.42 2.30
N TYR A 147 4.37 -25.88 2.02
CA TYR A 147 4.81 -27.24 2.29
C TYR A 147 6.30 -27.29 2.59
N THR A 148 6.72 -28.37 3.21
CA THR A 148 8.14 -28.68 3.43
C THR A 148 8.44 -30.08 2.88
N GLN A 149 9.39 -30.18 1.97
CA GLN A 149 9.84 -31.43 1.39
C GLN A 149 11.37 -31.46 1.33
N ASN A 150 11.99 -32.55 1.79
CA ASN A 150 13.46 -32.74 1.74
C ASN A 150 14.23 -31.52 2.30
N ASN A 151 13.81 -31.02 3.45
CA ASN A 151 14.41 -29.87 4.11
C ASN A 151 14.36 -28.57 3.27
N ARG A 152 13.37 -28.42 2.42
CA ARG A 152 13.12 -27.26 1.57
C ARG A 152 11.67 -26.84 1.70
N ARG A 153 11.43 -25.55 1.91
CA ARG A 153 10.08 -24.98 1.87
C ARG A 153 9.67 -24.67 0.45
N GLY A 154 8.40 -24.83 0.21
CA GLY A 154 7.76 -24.40 -1.03
C GLY A 154 6.36 -23.84 -0.76
N ALA A 155 5.81 -23.18 -1.75
CA ALA A 155 4.43 -22.72 -1.75
C ALA A 155 3.78 -22.99 -3.10
N VAL A 156 2.46 -23.08 -3.11
CA VAL A 156 1.66 -23.18 -4.32
C VAL A 156 0.42 -22.33 -4.21
N LEU A 157 0.09 -21.62 -5.29
CA LEU A 157 -1.17 -20.91 -5.49
C LEU A 157 -1.86 -21.50 -6.71
N PHE A 158 -3.10 -21.96 -6.53
CA PHE A 158 -3.91 -22.58 -7.58
C PHE A 158 -4.84 -21.55 -8.22
N GLY A 159 -4.27 -20.70 -9.07
CA GLY A 159 -4.99 -19.72 -9.85
C GLY A 159 -4.13 -18.55 -10.30
N ASN A 160 -4.54 -17.95 -11.40
CA ASN A 160 -3.93 -16.73 -11.93
C ASN A 160 -4.80 -15.50 -11.64
N ASP A 161 -4.31 -14.32 -12.06
CA ASP A 161 -4.94 -13.01 -11.84
C ASP A 161 -4.89 -12.51 -10.38
N PHE A 162 -4.01 -13.04 -9.54
CA PHE A 162 -3.88 -12.60 -8.15
C PHE A 162 -3.43 -11.13 -8.00
N TRP A 163 -2.96 -10.48 -9.06
CA TRP A 163 -2.73 -9.03 -9.10
C TRP A 163 -3.98 -8.23 -8.72
N LYS A 164 -5.16 -8.80 -9.01
CA LYS A 164 -6.46 -8.23 -8.63
C LYS A 164 -6.61 -8.08 -7.12
N TRP A 165 -6.00 -8.99 -6.34
CA TRP A 165 -6.01 -8.93 -4.87
C TRP A 165 -5.23 -7.73 -4.34
N ARG A 166 -4.09 -7.42 -4.99
CA ARG A 166 -3.33 -6.22 -4.64
C ARG A 166 -4.14 -4.96 -4.90
N MET A 167 -4.90 -4.92 -5.99
CA MET A 167 -5.79 -3.80 -6.30
C MET A 167 -7.00 -3.72 -5.36
N ALA A 168 -7.60 -4.87 -5.02
CA ALA A 168 -8.69 -4.92 -4.05
C ALA A 168 -8.26 -4.44 -2.65
N SER A 169 -7.05 -4.84 -2.21
CA SER A 169 -6.44 -4.33 -0.97
C SER A 169 -6.25 -2.82 -1.01
N PHE A 170 -5.81 -2.27 -2.14
CA PHE A 170 -5.67 -0.82 -2.31
C PHE A 170 -7.02 -0.10 -2.26
N ASN A 171 -8.02 -0.61 -2.95
CA ASN A 171 -9.36 -0.01 -2.97
C ASN A 171 -9.96 0.10 -1.55
N LYS A 172 -9.69 -0.90 -0.70
CA LYS A 172 -10.17 -0.93 0.68
C LYS A 172 -9.34 -0.03 1.62
N ASN A 173 -8.02 -0.13 1.55
CA ASN A 173 -7.11 0.46 2.52
C ASN A 173 -6.44 1.74 2.05
N GLN A 174 -6.63 2.15 0.77
CA GLN A 174 -5.98 3.26 0.09
C GLN A 174 -4.43 3.18 0.08
N ASN A 175 -3.90 1.99 0.33
CA ASN A 175 -2.48 1.66 0.25
C ASN A 175 -2.30 0.16 -0.09
N PHE A 176 -1.08 -0.23 -0.43
CA PHE A 176 -0.74 -1.62 -0.77
C PHE A 176 -0.14 -2.40 0.40
N ASP A 177 0.01 -1.78 1.58
CA ASP A 177 0.85 -2.27 2.67
C ASP A 177 0.45 -3.67 3.14
N ALA A 178 -0.85 -3.94 3.30
CA ALA A 178 -1.33 -5.24 3.80
C ALA A 178 -1.01 -6.38 2.82
N PHE A 179 -1.25 -6.18 1.52
CA PHE A 179 -0.92 -7.18 0.50
C PHE A 179 0.59 -7.35 0.34
N ASP A 180 1.33 -6.24 0.27
CA ASP A 180 2.77 -6.25 0.12
C ASP A 180 3.44 -6.93 1.33
N LYS A 181 2.89 -6.74 2.55
CA LYS A 181 3.31 -7.44 3.77
C LYS A 181 3.07 -8.95 3.69
N LEU A 182 1.90 -9.40 3.22
CA LEU A 182 1.62 -10.81 3.00
C LEU A 182 2.68 -11.45 2.09
N MET A 183 2.97 -10.81 0.94
CA MET A 183 3.94 -11.33 -0.02
C MET A 183 5.36 -11.34 0.55
N ASN A 184 5.76 -10.31 1.29
CA ASN A 184 7.07 -10.26 1.96
C ASN A 184 7.18 -11.33 3.05
N ASN A 185 6.14 -11.56 3.86
CA ASN A 185 6.13 -12.61 4.87
C ASN A 185 6.25 -14.01 4.23
N LEU A 186 5.55 -14.24 3.10
CA LEU A 186 5.68 -15.48 2.34
C LEU A 186 7.11 -15.67 1.81
N VAL A 187 7.69 -14.64 1.20
CA VAL A 187 9.07 -14.68 0.67
C VAL A 187 10.07 -14.97 1.77
N LEU A 188 9.98 -14.27 2.90
CA LEU A 188 10.84 -14.50 4.07
C LEU A 188 10.67 -15.93 4.60
N TYR A 189 9.44 -16.41 4.76
CA TYR A 189 9.16 -17.75 5.21
C TYR A 189 9.80 -18.81 4.29
N LEU A 190 9.73 -18.63 2.97
CA LEU A 190 10.30 -19.58 2.01
C LEU A 190 11.84 -19.49 1.95
N ALA A 191 12.41 -18.29 1.95
CA ALA A 191 13.84 -18.06 1.78
C ALA A 191 14.66 -18.35 3.05
N GLU A 192 14.08 -18.12 4.24
CA GLU A 192 14.79 -18.24 5.53
C GLU A 192 14.77 -19.66 6.13
N TYR A 193 14.47 -20.68 5.37
CA TYR A 193 14.39 -22.04 5.91
C TYR A 193 15.68 -22.49 6.67
N GLN A 194 16.83 -21.92 6.32
CA GLN A 194 18.09 -22.22 7.00
C GLN A 194 18.38 -21.34 8.23
N SER A 195 17.58 -20.33 8.49
CA SER A 195 17.73 -19.49 9.66
C SER A 195 17.03 -20.14 10.86
N LYS A 196 17.82 -20.66 11.79
CA LYS A 196 17.37 -21.22 13.09
C LYS A 196 16.78 -20.15 14.03
N ARG A 197 16.14 -19.10 13.52
CA ARG A 197 15.53 -18.07 14.37
C ARG A 197 14.22 -18.61 14.96
N GLN A 198 14.30 -19.03 16.20
CA GLN A 198 13.13 -19.50 16.94
C GLN A 198 12.12 -18.41 17.30
N ILE A 199 12.50 -17.13 17.22
CA ILE A 199 11.59 -16.00 17.41
C ILE A 199 11.59 -15.15 16.13
N LYS A 200 10.39 -14.89 15.62
CA LYS A 200 10.13 -13.89 14.57
C LYS A 200 9.29 -12.78 15.15
N ALA A 201 9.69 -11.53 14.93
CA ALA A 201 8.97 -10.36 15.40
C ALA A 201 8.50 -9.51 14.23
N ASP A 202 7.26 -9.03 14.34
CA ASP A 202 6.65 -8.07 13.45
C ASP A 202 6.32 -6.79 14.23
N TYR A 203 6.88 -5.69 13.79
CA TYR A 203 6.73 -4.38 14.44
C TYR A 203 6.97 -3.27 13.43
N LYS A 204 6.45 -2.09 13.71
CA LYS A 204 6.76 -0.89 12.92
C LYS A 204 7.98 -0.19 13.50
N ALA A 205 9.00 0.05 12.66
CA ALA A 205 10.23 0.72 13.08
C ALA A 205 10.04 2.22 13.36
N VAL A 206 9.01 2.84 12.79
CA VAL A 206 8.64 4.25 13.02
C VAL A 206 7.15 4.33 13.33
N LEU A 207 6.81 4.98 14.43
CA LEU A 207 5.47 5.19 14.93
C LEU A 207 5.31 6.65 15.38
N TYR A 208 4.05 7.11 15.51
CA TYR A 208 3.74 8.38 16.15
C TYR A 208 3.25 8.14 17.57
N ALA A 209 3.61 9.03 18.49
CA ALA A 209 3.31 8.90 19.94
C ALA A 209 1.81 8.88 20.28
N ASN A 210 0.92 9.24 19.34
CA ASN A 210 -0.53 9.12 19.49
C ASN A 210 -1.08 7.76 19.06
N GLN A 211 -0.24 6.83 18.60
CA GLN A 211 -0.60 5.50 18.16
C GLN A 211 -0.02 4.45 19.11
N PRO A 212 -0.73 3.36 19.37
CA PRO A 212 -0.19 2.26 20.14
C PRO A 212 1.02 1.62 19.42
N ALA A 213 2.08 1.34 20.16
CA ALA A 213 3.18 0.53 19.66
C ALA A 213 2.81 -0.95 19.76
N ILE A 214 2.42 -1.54 18.65
CA ILE A 214 2.01 -2.94 18.58
C ILE A 214 3.20 -3.80 18.19
N PHE A 215 3.52 -4.79 19.03
CA PHE A 215 4.52 -5.82 18.76
C PHE A 215 3.81 -7.16 18.63
N LYS A 216 4.11 -7.86 17.55
CA LYS A 216 3.65 -9.23 17.31
C LYS A 216 4.87 -10.13 17.17
N ALA A 217 4.82 -11.32 17.73
CA ALA A 217 5.90 -12.28 17.64
C ALA A 217 5.36 -13.71 17.46
N GLN A 218 6.15 -14.54 16.80
CA GLN A 218 5.92 -15.99 16.74
C GLN A 218 7.14 -16.69 17.31
N PHE A 219 6.86 -17.70 18.15
CA PHE A 219 7.90 -18.57 18.70
C PHE A 219 7.78 -19.95 18.05
N PHE A 220 8.93 -20.51 17.64
CA PHE A 220 9.03 -21.77 16.94
C PHE A 220 9.91 -22.72 17.73
N ASP A 221 9.50 -23.98 17.81
CA ASP A 221 10.30 -25.06 18.39
C ASP A 221 11.53 -25.41 17.53
N GLU A 222 12.34 -26.35 17.99
CA GLU A 222 13.53 -26.82 17.25
C GLU A 222 13.20 -27.44 15.90
N THR A 223 11.96 -27.94 15.73
CA THR A 223 11.44 -28.50 14.48
C THR A 223 10.81 -27.44 13.57
N ASN A 224 10.86 -26.17 14.02
CA ASN A 224 10.33 -24.98 13.33
C ASN A 224 8.79 -25.01 13.15
N ASN A 225 8.08 -25.64 14.10
CA ASN A 225 6.64 -25.52 14.25
C ASN A 225 6.31 -24.41 15.26
N PHE A 226 5.19 -23.70 15.05
CA PHE A 226 4.75 -22.69 16.00
C PHE A 226 4.46 -23.30 17.36
N ASP A 227 5.12 -22.84 18.40
CA ASP A 227 4.95 -23.34 19.76
C ASP A 227 4.09 -22.35 20.60
N LYS A 228 2.86 -22.77 20.88
CA LYS A 228 1.89 -22.02 21.70
C LYS A 228 2.22 -22.04 23.20
N ARG A 229 3.16 -22.87 23.64
CA ARG A 229 3.55 -23.02 25.05
C ARG A 229 4.62 -22.02 25.47
N GLY A 230 5.25 -21.32 24.50
CA GLY A 230 6.30 -20.35 24.77
C GLY A 230 5.78 -19.19 25.63
N GLN A 231 6.64 -18.68 26.49
CA GLN A 231 6.38 -17.49 27.30
C GLN A 231 7.30 -16.37 26.86
N LEU A 232 6.77 -15.42 26.11
CA LEU A 232 7.55 -14.33 25.55
C LEU A 232 7.40 -13.05 26.38
N ASP A 233 8.51 -12.43 26.70
CA ASP A 233 8.56 -11.10 27.27
C ASP A 233 9.22 -10.14 26.30
N ILE A 234 8.71 -8.91 26.22
CA ILE A 234 9.37 -7.81 25.56
C ILE A 234 9.97 -6.86 26.61
N GLN A 235 11.26 -6.64 26.49
CA GLN A 235 12.00 -5.64 27.23
C GLN A 235 12.18 -4.43 26.34
N ILE A 236 11.76 -3.25 26.81
CA ILE A 236 11.88 -1.99 26.10
C ILE A 236 12.82 -1.07 26.89
N THR A 237 13.82 -0.57 26.22
CA THR A 237 14.83 0.34 26.80
C THR A 237 14.82 1.65 26.02
N ASP A 238 14.54 2.74 26.70
CA ASP A 238 14.70 4.09 26.17
C ASP A 238 16.18 4.41 25.97
N GLU A 239 16.58 4.81 24.78
CA GLU A 239 17.99 5.10 24.48
C GLU A 239 18.54 6.30 25.25
N HIS A 240 17.68 7.27 25.59
CA HIS A 240 18.09 8.49 26.30
C HIS A 240 18.17 8.29 27.82
N SER A 241 17.07 7.86 28.45
CA SER A 241 16.98 7.70 29.90
C SER A 241 17.58 6.39 30.41
N LYS A 242 17.90 5.43 29.51
CA LYS A 242 18.35 4.06 29.83
C LYS A 242 17.37 3.28 30.70
N LYS A 243 16.17 3.79 30.89
CA LYS A 243 15.12 3.11 31.62
C LYS A 243 14.63 1.91 30.83
N THR A 244 14.55 0.77 31.51
CA THR A 244 14.08 -0.50 30.94
C THR A 244 12.77 -0.92 31.59
N THR A 245 11.81 -1.32 30.79
CA THR A 245 10.52 -1.87 31.25
C THR A 245 10.27 -3.19 30.54
N ILE A 246 9.73 -4.17 31.26
CA ILE A 246 9.45 -5.50 30.73
C ILE A 246 7.93 -5.74 30.74
N PHE A 247 7.42 -6.26 29.64
CA PHE A 247 6.02 -6.59 29.47
C PHE A 247 5.85 -8.01 28.90
N PRO A 248 4.92 -8.83 29.39
CA PRO A 248 4.61 -10.12 28.79
C PRO A 248 3.84 -9.95 27.50
N LEU A 249 4.15 -10.74 26.47
CA LEU A 249 3.32 -10.85 25.28
C LEU A 249 2.22 -11.89 25.53
N VAL A 250 1.01 -11.58 25.08
CA VAL A 250 -0.16 -12.44 25.22
C VAL A 250 -0.37 -13.25 23.94
N LEU A 251 -0.61 -14.55 24.09
CA LEU A 251 -0.97 -15.41 22.96
C LEU A 251 -2.36 -15.03 22.45
N SER A 252 -2.44 -14.70 21.17
CA SER A 252 -3.68 -14.43 20.46
C SER A 252 -3.66 -15.22 19.16
N GLU A 253 -4.55 -16.21 19.05
CA GLU A 253 -4.61 -17.11 17.89
C GLU A 253 -3.27 -17.82 17.62
N ASN A 254 -2.55 -17.40 16.60
CA ASN A 254 -1.28 -17.99 16.14
C ASN A 254 -0.10 -17.02 16.26
N GLN A 255 -0.16 -16.08 17.17
CA GLN A 255 0.90 -15.12 17.45
C GLN A 255 0.84 -14.64 18.90
N TYR A 256 1.97 -14.18 19.40
CA TYR A 256 2.07 -13.43 20.65
C TYR A 256 2.01 -11.94 20.34
N ALA A 257 1.20 -11.19 21.07
CA ALA A 257 1.05 -9.77 20.81
C ALA A 257 0.99 -8.92 22.07
N ILE A 258 1.42 -7.66 21.95
CA ILE A 258 1.22 -6.63 22.96
C ILE A 258 1.03 -5.29 22.31
N SER A 259 0.18 -4.45 22.92
CA SER A 259 -0.05 -3.07 22.54
C SER A 259 0.39 -2.15 23.68
N LEU A 260 1.33 -1.27 23.41
CA LEU A 260 1.90 -0.33 24.37
C LEU A 260 1.42 1.08 24.04
N ASN A 261 0.65 1.68 24.96
CA ASN A 261 -0.01 2.96 24.73
C ASN A 261 0.66 4.14 25.46
N GLU A 262 1.59 3.87 26.40
CA GLU A 262 2.13 4.88 27.33
C GLU A 262 3.58 5.26 27.07
N LEU A 263 4.11 4.95 25.89
CA LEU A 263 5.47 5.31 25.55
C LEU A 263 5.52 6.77 25.07
N LEU A 264 6.47 7.53 25.59
CA LEU A 264 6.75 8.90 25.15
C LEU A 264 7.49 8.90 23.81
N ALA A 265 7.46 10.04 23.11
CA ALA A 265 8.27 10.19 21.90
C ALA A 265 9.77 10.04 22.24
N GLY A 266 10.48 9.24 21.45
CA GLY A 266 11.87 8.89 21.69
C GLY A 266 12.37 7.73 20.85
N ASN A 267 13.64 7.40 21.03
CA ASN A 267 14.28 6.23 20.42
C ASN A 267 14.33 5.09 21.42
N TYR A 268 13.93 3.93 20.98
CA TYR A 268 13.82 2.75 21.83
C TYR A 268 14.53 1.55 21.23
N ASN A 269 15.20 0.79 22.09
CA ASN A 269 15.64 -0.56 21.80
C ASN A 269 14.64 -1.54 22.43
N PHE A 270 14.32 -2.62 21.73
CA PHE A 270 13.54 -3.70 22.31
C PHE A 270 14.26 -5.03 22.20
N LYS A 271 13.94 -5.93 23.12
CA LYS A 271 14.40 -7.32 23.15
C LYS A 271 13.21 -8.22 23.50
N ILE A 272 12.82 -9.08 22.57
CA ILE A 272 11.82 -10.12 22.83
C ILE A 272 12.57 -11.40 23.18
N LYS A 273 12.28 -11.96 24.37
CA LYS A 273 12.95 -13.13 24.90
C LYS A 273 11.94 -14.18 25.31
N GLU A 274 12.18 -15.44 24.98
CA GLU A 274 11.47 -16.59 25.54
C GLU A 274 12.10 -16.95 26.89
N ARG A 275 11.23 -17.18 27.92
CA ARG A 275 11.67 -17.33 29.32
C ARG A 275 12.44 -18.62 29.59
N GLN A 276 12.04 -19.74 28.98
CA GLN A 276 12.60 -21.07 29.28
C GLN A 276 13.88 -21.33 28.47
N SER A 277 13.81 -21.16 27.16
CA SER A 277 14.95 -21.40 26.26
C SER A 277 15.99 -20.29 26.29
N GLY A 278 15.60 -19.09 26.72
CA GLY A 278 16.47 -17.91 26.73
C GLY A 278 16.73 -17.32 25.35
N VAL A 279 16.15 -17.88 24.30
CA VAL A 279 16.27 -17.37 22.93
C VAL A 279 15.65 -15.99 22.85
N PHE A 280 16.29 -15.09 22.08
CA PHE A 280 15.80 -13.72 21.96
C PHE A 280 16.03 -13.14 20.57
N ILE A 281 15.29 -12.08 20.27
CA ILE A 281 15.49 -11.17 19.13
C ILE A 281 15.50 -9.74 19.63
N GLU A 282 16.32 -8.91 19.02
CA GLU A 282 16.46 -7.49 19.36
C GLU A 282 16.20 -6.62 18.14
N GLY A 283 15.74 -5.41 18.39
CA GLY A 283 15.50 -4.42 17.34
C GLY A 283 15.38 -3.01 17.91
N LYS A 284 15.13 -2.05 17.03
CA LYS A 284 14.96 -0.64 17.37
C LYS A 284 13.68 -0.10 16.76
N PHE A 285 13.07 0.84 17.44
CA PHE A 285 11.96 1.62 16.91
C PHE A 285 12.00 3.04 17.43
N VAL A 286 11.34 3.93 16.71
CA VAL A 286 11.28 5.36 17.02
C VAL A 286 9.82 5.76 17.16
N LEU A 287 9.48 6.42 18.26
CA LEU A 287 8.23 7.15 18.41
C LEU A 287 8.47 8.62 18.14
N LEU A 288 7.89 9.12 17.06
CA LEU A 288 7.94 10.53 16.70
C LEU A 288 6.83 11.29 17.46
N ASN A 289 7.11 12.53 17.83
CA ASN A 289 6.05 13.41 18.29
C ASN A 289 4.99 13.54 17.18
N PHE A 290 3.73 13.41 17.58
CA PHE A 290 2.63 13.61 16.64
C PHE A 290 2.37 15.12 16.54
N PRO A 291 2.59 15.76 15.38
CA PRO A 291 2.26 17.15 15.21
C PRO A 291 0.72 17.29 15.24
N ILE A 292 0.21 17.88 16.32
CA ILE A 292 -1.23 18.12 16.52
C ILE A 292 -1.83 18.88 15.33
N GLU A 293 -1.04 19.71 14.69
CA GLU A 293 -1.43 20.47 13.50
C GLU A 293 -1.80 19.60 12.29
N GLN A 294 -1.25 18.40 12.16
CA GLN A 294 -1.63 17.45 11.10
C GLN A 294 -2.95 16.71 11.39
N GLN A 295 -3.42 16.69 12.62
CA GLN A 295 -4.72 16.09 12.97
C GLN A 295 -5.90 16.92 12.49
N PHE A 296 -5.70 18.24 12.35
CA PHE A 296 -6.74 19.17 11.91
C PHE A 296 -6.47 19.60 10.47
N SER A 297 -6.67 18.68 9.52
CA SER A 297 -6.64 19.02 8.08
C SER A 297 -7.76 19.99 7.69
N ASN A 298 -8.76 20.15 8.54
CA ASN A 298 -9.85 21.10 8.35
C ASN A 298 -9.64 22.34 9.21
N ALA A 299 -9.89 23.51 8.62
CA ALA A 299 -9.91 24.78 9.36
C ALA A 299 -10.86 24.68 10.57
N ASP A 300 -10.40 25.09 11.77
CA ASP A 300 -11.24 25.19 12.96
C ASP A 300 -12.27 26.31 12.75
N TYR A 301 -13.37 25.95 12.12
CA TYR A 301 -14.45 26.90 11.82
C TYR A 301 -15.05 27.52 13.08
N GLY A 302 -15.12 26.76 14.19
CA GLY A 302 -15.62 27.25 15.45
C GLY A 302 -14.79 28.43 15.99
N ARG A 303 -13.47 28.23 16.01
CA ARG A 303 -12.52 29.27 16.47
C ARG A 303 -12.47 30.46 15.52
N LEU A 304 -12.50 30.25 14.21
CA LEU A 304 -12.55 31.31 13.21
C LEU A 304 -13.85 32.11 13.30
N LYS A 305 -14.98 31.45 13.51
CA LYS A 305 -16.28 32.09 13.72
C LYS A 305 -16.29 32.98 14.97
N ASN A 306 -15.78 32.47 16.08
CA ASN A 306 -15.69 33.23 17.32
C ASN A 306 -14.76 34.45 17.16
N LEU A 307 -13.61 34.28 16.52
CA LEU A 307 -12.68 35.36 16.22
C LEU A 307 -13.34 36.45 15.36
N SER A 308 -14.04 36.03 14.33
CA SER A 308 -14.77 36.93 13.42
C SER A 308 -15.87 37.72 14.16
N SER A 309 -16.70 37.01 14.93
CA SER A 309 -17.80 37.66 15.71
C SER A 309 -17.30 38.64 16.76
N ASN A 310 -16.19 38.37 17.44
CA ASN A 310 -15.57 39.25 18.41
C ASN A 310 -15.01 40.53 17.79
N ASN A 311 -14.76 40.54 16.48
CA ASN A 311 -14.27 41.69 15.71
C ASN A 311 -15.33 42.26 14.76
N HIS A 312 -16.63 42.07 15.10
CA HIS A 312 -17.77 42.55 14.30
C HIS A 312 -17.79 42.04 12.84
N GLY A 313 -17.17 40.91 12.59
CA GLY A 313 -17.18 40.26 11.29
C GLY A 313 -17.97 38.93 11.28
N ASP A 314 -18.04 38.29 10.13
CA ASP A 314 -18.67 37.01 9.94
C ASP A 314 -17.70 36.00 9.31
N ALA A 315 -17.88 34.70 9.61
CA ALA A 315 -17.13 33.60 9.00
C ALA A 315 -18.03 32.81 8.07
N TYR A 316 -17.54 32.55 6.85
CA TYR A 316 -18.27 31.82 5.83
C TYR A 316 -17.49 30.58 5.41
N LEU A 317 -18.20 29.46 5.27
CA LEU A 317 -17.64 28.26 4.61
C LEU A 317 -17.59 28.51 3.09
N LEU A 318 -16.59 27.91 2.42
CA LEU A 318 -16.42 28.06 0.97
C LEU A 318 -17.69 27.71 0.18
N LYS A 319 -18.46 26.71 0.61
CA LYS A 319 -19.75 26.34 0.00
C LYS A 319 -20.80 27.48 0.04
N ASN A 320 -20.63 28.44 0.94
CA ASN A 320 -21.54 29.56 1.16
C ASN A 320 -21.00 30.89 0.60
N TYR A 321 -20.02 30.86 -0.31
CA TYR A 321 -19.37 32.06 -0.86
C TYR A 321 -20.36 33.09 -1.48
N LYS A 322 -21.49 32.58 -2.01
CA LYS A 322 -22.56 33.46 -2.56
C LYS A 322 -23.19 34.37 -1.50
N LEU A 323 -23.34 33.89 -0.25
CA LEU A 323 -23.84 34.70 0.85
C LEU A 323 -22.86 35.80 1.21
N LEU A 324 -21.55 35.53 1.24
CA LEU A 324 -20.51 36.53 1.44
C LEU A 324 -20.56 37.58 0.33
N SER A 325 -20.64 37.16 -0.93
CA SER A 325 -20.71 38.08 -2.08
C SER A 325 -21.93 38.99 -2.01
N SER A 326 -23.11 38.45 -1.67
CA SER A 326 -24.34 39.27 -1.53
C SER A 326 -24.28 40.26 -0.36
N LYS A 327 -23.68 39.83 0.77
CA LYS A 327 -23.48 40.70 1.94
C LYS A 327 -22.54 41.85 1.62
N LEU A 328 -21.38 41.57 1.03
CA LEU A 328 -20.42 42.62 0.61
C LEU A 328 -21.03 43.63 -0.39
N ALA A 329 -21.90 43.15 -1.26
CA ALA A 329 -22.61 44.03 -2.22
C ALA A 329 -23.68 44.88 -1.57
N SER A 330 -24.28 44.47 -0.44
CA SER A 330 -25.34 45.17 0.26
C SER A 330 -24.85 46.14 1.34
N GLU A 331 -23.66 45.93 1.89
CA GLU A 331 -23.09 46.77 2.95
C GLU A 331 -22.60 48.12 2.40
N ASN A 332 -22.99 49.21 3.07
CA ASN A 332 -22.64 50.56 2.65
C ASN A 332 -21.14 50.86 2.68
N GLU A 333 -20.40 50.18 3.54
CA GLU A 333 -18.94 50.30 3.67
C GLU A 333 -18.17 49.81 2.44
N PHE A 334 -18.77 48.89 1.66
CA PHE A 334 -18.15 48.30 0.46
C PHE A 334 -18.79 48.82 -0.84
N LYS A 335 -19.61 49.88 -0.77
CA LYS A 335 -20.13 50.49 -1.99
C LYS A 335 -19.00 51.09 -2.80
N SER A 336 -19.02 50.85 -4.08
CA SER A 336 -18.08 51.46 -5.01
C SER A 336 -18.22 52.97 -4.95
N ILE A 337 -17.17 53.69 -4.55
CA ILE A 337 -17.09 55.12 -4.60
C ILE A 337 -16.81 55.49 -6.06
N GLU A 338 -17.81 56.12 -6.72
CA GLU A 338 -17.56 56.72 -8.04
C GLU A 338 -16.56 57.88 -7.89
N LYS A 339 -15.34 57.67 -8.25
CA LYS A 339 -14.34 58.73 -8.37
C LYS A 339 -14.52 59.41 -9.71
N ARG A 340 -15.32 60.50 -9.71
CA ARG A 340 -15.39 61.39 -10.89
C ARG A 340 -14.08 62.14 -11.04
N THR A 341 -13.32 61.83 -12.02
CA THR A 341 -12.20 62.65 -12.49
C THR A 341 -12.70 63.51 -13.63
N THR A 342 -12.92 64.81 -13.31
CA THR A 342 -13.23 65.80 -14.34
C THR A 342 -11.92 66.25 -14.98
N SER A 343 -11.68 65.90 -16.23
CA SER A 343 -10.59 66.46 -16.99
C SER A 343 -11.13 67.60 -17.86
N THR A 344 -10.79 68.82 -17.50
CA THR A 344 -11.02 70.02 -18.37
C THR A 344 -9.97 70.06 -19.44
N ARG A 345 -10.40 69.99 -20.70
CA ARG A 345 -9.53 70.25 -21.85
C ARG A 345 -9.88 71.65 -22.36
N ASN A 346 -8.87 72.48 -22.51
CA ASN A 346 -9.07 73.80 -23.08
C ASN A 346 -9.44 73.67 -24.60
N PHE A 347 -10.37 74.51 -25.05
CA PHE A 347 -10.81 74.54 -26.45
C PHE A 347 -9.65 74.71 -27.43
N ILE A 348 -8.56 75.39 -27.00
CA ILE A 348 -7.37 75.60 -27.80
C ILE A 348 -6.63 74.29 -28.18
N ASP A 349 -6.83 73.22 -27.41
CA ASP A 349 -6.22 71.92 -27.70
C ASP A 349 -6.97 71.11 -28.77
N PHE A 350 -8.13 71.61 -29.22
CA PHE A 350 -8.89 70.98 -30.29
C PHE A 350 -8.37 71.47 -31.65
N LYS A 351 -7.45 70.70 -32.24
CA LYS A 351 -6.87 71.00 -33.58
C LYS A 351 -7.91 71.18 -34.65
N TRP A 352 -9.09 70.60 -34.54
CA TRP A 352 -10.20 70.76 -35.46
C TRP A 352 -10.81 72.17 -35.45
N LEU A 353 -10.89 72.86 -34.30
CA LEU A 353 -11.32 74.26 -34.22
C LEU A 353 -10.38 75.16 -34.94
N PHE A 354 -9.10 74.98 -34.83
CA PHE A 354 -8.12 75.76 -35.55
C PHE A 354 -8.23 75.54 -37.10
N LEU A 355 -8.48 74.30 -37.53
CA LEU A 355 -8.71 74.01 -38.94
C LEU A 355 -9.98 74.69 -39.46
N LEU A 356 -11.05 74.74 -38.65
CA LEU A 356 -12.32 75.44 -38.97
C LEU A 356 -12.11 76.95 -39.10
N VAL A 357 -11.30 77.55 -38.23
CA VAL A 357 -10.96 79.03 -38.32
C VAL A 357 -10.15 79.26 -39.62
N ILE A 358 -9.18 78.44 -39.96
CA ILE A 358 -8.41 78.57 -41.22
C ILE A 358 -9.34 78.42 -42.41
N ALA A 359 -10.26 77.49 -42.42
CA ALA A 359 -11.18 77.25 -43.51
C ALA A 359 -12.13 78.42 -43.70
N SER A 360 -12.66 78.97 -42.57
CA SER A 360 -13.53 80.15 -42.61
C SER A 360 -12.82 81.41 -43.13
N ALA A 361 -11.59 81.65 -42.68
CA ALA A 361 -10.79 82.79 -43.15
C ALA A 361 -10.40 82.63 -44.65
N SER A 362 -10.11 81.40 -45.08
CA SER A 362 -9.85 81.09 -46.48
C SER A 362 -11.11 81.34 -47.35
N ALA A 363 -12.24 80.83 -46.86
CA ALA A 363 -13.50 81.04 -47.58
C ALA A 363 -13.87 82.58 -47.67
N GLU A 364 -13.69 83.37 -46.62
CA GLU A 364 -13.87 84.83 -46.63
C GLU A 364 -12.94 85.47 -47.69
N TRP A 365 -11.69 85.06 -47.63
CA TRP A 365 -10.73 85.62 -48.59
C TRP A 365 -11.11 85.28 -50.05
N PHE A 366 -11.53 84.07 -50.36
CA PHE A 366 -11.99 83.65 -51.66
C PHE A 366 -13.24 84.43 -52.13
N ILE A 367 -14.20 84.58 -51.24
CA ILE A 367 -15.42 85.34 -51.57
C ILE A 367 -15.10 86.80 -51.84
N ARG A 368 -14.24 87.43 -51.01
CA ARG A 368 -13.80 88.84 -51.26
C ARG A 368 -13.10 88.97 -52.59
N LYS A 369 -12.16 88.06 -52.95
CA LYS A 369 -11.44 88.04 -54.17
C LYS A 369 -12.38 87.81 -55.37
N TYR A 370 -13.34 86.91 -55.28
CA TYR A 370 -14.29 86.65 -56.35
C TYR A 370 -15.23 87.79 -56.62
N ARG A 371 -15.56 88.59 -55.62
CA ARG A 371 -16.45 89.77 -55.71
C ARG A 371 -15.64 91.02 -56.09
N GLY A 372 -14.38 90.98 -56.32
CA GLY A 372 -13.53 92.11 -56.74
C GLY A 372 -13.37 93.16 -55.66
N LEU A 373 -13.51 92.78 -54.34
CA LEU A 373 -13.40 93.64 -53.16
C LEU A 373 -11.96 93.74 -52.60
N ILE A 374 -11.03 93.18 -53.25
CA ILE A 374 -9.55 93.24 -53.06
C ILE A 374 -8.90 93.30 -54.43
#